data_ced68f722be540d357c3bfa51032011f
#
_entry.id   ced68f722be540d357c3bfa51032011f
#
_cell.length_a   1.000
_cell.length_b   1.000
_cell.length_c   1.000
_cell.angle_alpha   90.00
_cell.angle_beta   90.00
_cell.angle_gamma   90.00
#
_symmetry.space_group_name_H-M   'P 1'
#
loop_
_entity.id
_entity.type
_entity.pdbx_description
1 polymer ?
#
loop_
_entity_poly.entity_id
_entity_poly.type
_entity_poly.pdbx_seq_one_letter_code
_entity_poly.pdbx_strand_id
1 'polypeptide(L)'
;MRPWTESDIPALIPLIGAREVAATTLRIPHPYTHDDAVAFLRHCREIDEEGLGVRLAVLLREGLTLCGGIGLVAAPQHQHAELGYWLGVPYWGKGYATEAARAVVEYGFKELKLHRIFASHVPNNPASGRVLQKIGMRHEGRFRDHISKWGKFYDLEMYGMVRDL
;
A
#
# COMPACT_ATOMS: atom_id res chain seq x y z
N MET A 1 -5.59 -12.64 1.41
CA MET A 1 -5.34 -11.47 2.29
C MET A 1 -6.16 -11.64 3.56
N ARG A 2 -5.68 -11.15 4.70
CA ARG A 2 -6.37 -11.14 6.01
C ARG A 2 -5.91 -9.95 6.85
N PRO A 3 -6.61 -9.59 7.91
CA PRO A 3 -6.12 -8.62 8.90
C PRO A 3 -4.74 -9.03 9.46
N TRP A 4 -3.97 -8.03 9.86
CA TRP A 4 -2.68 -8.23 10.52
C TRP A 4 -2.86 -8.78 11.94
N THR A 5 -1.92 -9.61 12.37
CA THR A 5 -1.85 -10.14 13.74
C THR A 5 -0.45 -9.96 14.32
N GLU A 6 -0.31 -10.00 15.63
CA GLU A 6 0.99 -9.87 16.29
C GLU A 6 1.95 -11.01 15.91
N SER A 7 1.42 -12.19 15.58
CA SER A 7 2.21 -13.31 15.09
C SER A 7 2.88 -13.06 13.72
N ASP A 8 2.49 -12.00 13.00
CA ASP A 8 3.13 -11.61 11.74
C ASP A 8 4.44 -10.84 11.95
N ILE A 9 4.67 -10.25 13.13
CA ILE A 9 5.81 -9.36 13.40
C ILE A 9 7.16 -10.00 13.05
N PRO A 10 7.45 -11.26 13.43
CA PRO A 10 8.74 -11.88 13.10
C PRO A 10 8.99 -12.01 11.59
N ALA A 11 7.94 -12.23 10.79
CA ALA A 11 8.03 -12.32 9.33
C ALA A 11 7.97 -10.93 8.66
N LEU A 12 7.24 -9.99 9.25
CA LEU A 12 7.08 -8.62 8.76
C LEU A 12 8.41 -7.87 8.74
N ILE A 13 9.14 -7.86 9.87
CA ILE A 13 10.35 -7.03 10.05
C ILE A 13 11.40 -7.28 8.95
N PRO A 14 11.85 -8.52 8.68
CA PRO A 14 12.86 -8.74 7.64
C PRO A 14 12.37 -8.42 6.22
N LEU A 15 11.07 -8.55 5.95
CA LEU A 15 10.52 -8.24 4.63
C LEU A 15 10.41 -6.73 4.38
N ILE A 16 9.79 -6.01 5.30
CA ILE A 16 9.54 -4.55 5.16
C ILE A 16 10.82 -3.74 5.42
N GLY A 17 11.69 -4.26 6.28
CA GLY A 17 12.95 -3.62 6.68
C GLY A 17 14.04 -3.67 5.61
N ALA A 18 13.85 -4.41 4.52
CA ALA A 18 14.78 -4.39 3.40
C ALA A 18 14.91 -2.97 2.84
N ARG A 19 16.17 -2.53 2.62
CA ARG A 19 16.45 -1.16 2.15
C ARG A 19 15.78 -0.86 0.83
N GLU A 20 15.67 -1.83 -0.05
CA GLU A 20 15.01 -1.73 -1.35
C GLU A 20 13.51 -1.43 -1.20
N VAL A 21 12.86 -2.06 -0.22
CA VAL A 21 11.45 -1.79 0.08
C VAL A 21 11.29 -0.37 0.62
N ALA A 22 12.11 0.02 1.60
CA ALA A 22 12.10 1.37 2.12
C ALA A 22 12.40 2.42 1.03
N ALA A 23 13.36 2.16 0.13
CA ALA A 23 13.73 3.09 -0.95
C ALA A 23 12.61 3.33 -1.97
N THR A 24 11.68 2.38 -2.12
CA THR A 24 10.59 2.43 -3.10
C THR A 24 9.23 2.80 -2.51
N THR A 25 9.18 3.04 -1.20
CA THR A 25 7.97 3.42 -0.47
C THR A 25 8.12 4.80 0.18
N LEU A 26 6.99 5.43 0.52
CA LEU A 26 7.00 6.81 1.03
C LEU A 26 7.26 6.88 2.53
N ARG A 27 6.57 6.03 3.30
CA ARG A 27 6.44 6.17 4.77
C ARG A 27 7.16 5.08 5.55
N ILE A 28 7.74 4.07 4.90
CA ILE A 28 8.45 2.99 5.59
C ILE A 28 9.83 3.51 6.01
N PRO A 29 10.15 3.48 7.32
CA PRO A 29 11.45 3.87 7.81
C PRO A 29 12.53 2.83 7.48
N HIS A 30 13.81 3.24 7.60
CA HIS A 30 14.94 2.33 7.52
C HIS A 30 16.06 2.84 8.43
N PRO A 31 16.57 2.03 9.37
CA PRO A 31 16.14 0.65 9.66
C PRO A 31 14.70 0.56 10.16
N TYR A 32 14.06 -0.59 10.00
CA TYR A 32 12.72 -0.90 10.50
C TYR A 32 12.84 -1.73 11.77
N THR A 33 12.27 -1.25 12.86
CA THR A 33 12.43 -1.83 14.18
C THR A 33 11.20 -2.65 14.62
N HIS A 34 11.31 -3.36 15.74
CA HIS A 34 10.18 -4.03 16.38
C HIS A 34 9.10 -3.03 16.80
N ASP A 35 9.51 -1.86 17.34
CA ASP A 35 8.58 -0.83 17.77
C ASP A 35 7.80 -0.23 16.58
N ASP A 36 8.45 -0.08 15.42
CA ASP A 36 7.77 0.31 14.17
C ASP A 36 6.70 -0.72 13.76
N ALA A 37 7.00 -2.02 13.91
CA ALA A 37 6.05 -3.09 13.61
C ALA A 37 4.84 -3.06 14.55
N VAL A 38 5.06 -2.88 15.86
CA VAL A 38 3.99 -2.75 16.85
C VAL A 38 3.13 -1.51 16.56
N ALA A 39 3.76 -0.36 16.29
CA ALA A 39 3.05 0.87 15.94
C ALA A 39 2.24 0.71 14.65
N PHE A 40 2.79 0.03 13.65
CA PHE A 40 2.09 -0.26 12.40
C PHE A 40 0.85 -1.13 12.62
N LEU A 41 0.96 -2.20 13.41
CA LEU A 41 -0.19 -3.07 13.70
C LEU A 41 -1.28 -2.35 14.48
N ARG A 42 -0.89 -1.51 15.44
CA ARG A 42 -1.83 -0.66 16.17
C ARG A 42 -2.59 0.26 15.21
N HIS A 43 -1.88 0.95 14.33
CA HIS A 43 -2.49 1.84 13.33
C HIS A 43 -3.41 1.08 12.35
N CYS A 44 -3.09 -0.18 12.01
CA CYS A 44 -3.99 -1.01 11.20
C CYS A 44 -5.32 -1.28 11.91
N ARG A 45 -5.28 -1.55 13.22
CA ARG A 45 -6.48 -1.75 14.05
C ARG A 45 -7.31 -0.48 14.17
N GLU A 46 -6.67 0.67 14.43
CA GLU A 46 -7.34 1.97 14.51
C GLU A 46 -8.12 2.29 13.22
N ILE A 47 -7.51 2.08 12.05
CA ILE A 47 -8.17 2.29 10.76
C ILE A 47 -9.41 1.41 10.59
N ASP A 48 -9.32 0.14 11.00
CA ASP A 48 -10.43 -0.82 10.91
C ASP A 48 -11.57 -0.48 11.89
N GLU A 49 -11.22 -0.21 13.16
CA GLU A 49 -12.17 0.15 14.24
C GLU A 49 -12.91 1.46 13.97
N GLU A 50 -12.22 2.44 13.41
CA GLU A 50 -12.81 3.75 13.04
C GLU A 50 -13.55 3.73 11.70
N GLY A 51 -13.54 2.61 10.97
CA GLY A 51 -14.17 2.49 9.66
C GLY A 51 -13.49 3.35 8.59
N LEU A 52 -12.21 3.66 8.77
CA LEU A 52 -11.43 4.51 7.86
C LEU A 52 -10.77 3.71 6.73
N GLY A 53 -11.17 2.48 6.50
CA GLY A 53 -10.65 1.66 5.43
C GLY A 53 -10.22 0.27 5.85
N VAL A 54 -9.20 -0.27 5.19
CA VAL A 54 -8.64 -1.60 5.50
C VAL A 54 -7.13 -1.61 5.31
N ARG A 55 -6.43 -2.35 6.17
CA ARG A 55 -5.01 -2.67 5.98
C ARG A 55 -4.80 -4.17 6.20
N LEU A 56 -4.37 -4.86 5.16
CA LEU A 56 -4.35 -6.31 5.10
C LEU A 56 -2.93 -6.85 4.85
N ALA A 57 -2.63 -7.98 5.49
CA ALA A 57 -1.48 -8.80 5.15
C ALA A 57 -1.76 -9.54 3.84
N VAL A 58 -0.78 -9.52 2.94
CA VAL A 58 -0.79 -10.27 1.69
C VAL A 58 -0.01 -11.56 1.90
N LEU A 59 -0.65 -12.71 1.69
CA LEU A 59 -0.05 -14.03 1.86
C LEU A 59 -0.13 -14.82 0.57
N LEU A 60 0.86 -15.67 0.34
CA LEU A 60 0.75 -16.70 -0.69
C LEU A 60 -0.37 -17.67 -0.31
N ARG A 61 -1.10 -18.16 -1.31
CA ARG A 61 -2.18 -19.13 -1.09
C ARG A 61 -1.65 -20.44 -0.53
N GLU A 62 -0.53 -20.90 -1.07
CA GLU A 62 0.17 -22.08 -0.56
C GLU A 62 1.04 -21.70 0.65
N GLY A 63 0.86 -22.42 1.75
CA GLY A 63 1.65 -22.26 2.98
C GLY A 63 1.37 -20.97 3.77
N LEU A 64 0.44 -20.13 3.33
CA LEU A 64 0.07 -18.85 3.98
C LEU A 64 1.28 -17.96 4.33
N THR A 65 2.33 -18.03 3.52
CA THR A 65 3.56 -17.27 3.73
C THR A 65 3.32 -15.79 3.50
N LEU A 66 3.70 -14.94 4.46
CA LEU A 66 3.60 -13.49 4.35
C LEU A 66 4.50 -13.00 3.21
N CYS A 67 3.96 -12.19 2.31
CA CYS A 67 4.71 -11.59 1.21
C CYS A 67 4.64 -10.06 1.16
N GLY A 68 3.73 -9.44 1.90
CA GLY A 68 3.64 -7.99 1.93
C GLY A 68 2.38 -7.46 2.61
N GLY A 69 2.06 -6.21 2.32
CA GLY A 69 0.87 -5.54 2.84
C GLY A 69 0.22 -4.64 1.80
N ILE A 70 -1.09 -4.46 1.95
CA ILE A 70 -1.91 -3.59 1.10
C ILE A 70 -3.04 -2.98 1.92
N GLY A 71 -3.51 -1.80 1.53
CA GLY A 71 -4.68 -1.22 2.16
C GLY A 71 -5.25 -0.03 1.43
N LEU A 72 -6.42 0.37 1.88
CA LEU A 72 -7.09 1.63 1.57
C LEU A 72 -7.22 2.43 2.86
N VAL A 73 -6.83 3.70 2.82
CA VAL A 73 -7.07 4.66 3.89
C VAL A 73 -8.04 5.71 3.36
N ALA A 74 -9.24 5.70 3.93
CA ALA A 74 -10.35 6.51 3.45
C ALA A 74 -10.38 7.88 4.13
N ALA A 75 -10.86 8.86 3.38
CA ALA A 75 -11.37 10.13 3.89
C ALA A 75 -12.89 10.15 3.63
N PRO A 76 -13.72 9.68 4.58
CA PRO A 76 -15.14 9.43 4.36
C PRO A 76 -15.91 10.67 3.91
N GLN A 77 -15.55 11.86 4.45
CA GLN A 77 -16.16 13.15 4.09
C GLN A 77 -16.00 13.49 2.61
N HIS A 78 -15.02 12.89 1.91
CA HIS A 78 -14.77 13.07 0.48
C HIS A 78 -15.07 11.82 -0.35
N GLN A 79 -15.51 10.74 0.27
CA GLN A 79 -15.77 9.44 -0.36
C GLN A 79 -14.60 8.95 -1.22
N HIS A 80 -13.37 9.23 -0.80
CA HIS A 80 -12.17 8.75 -1.47
C HIS A 80 -11.23 7.98 -0.52
N ALA A 81 -10.33 7.18 -1.08
CA ALA A 81 -9.26 6.52 -0.32
C ALA A 81 -7.93 6.53 -1.08
N GLU A 82 -6.85 6.53 -0.31
CA GLU A 82 -5.49 6.27 -0.81
C GLU A 82 -5.22 4.76 -0.79
N LEU A 83 -4.87 4.19 -1.94
CA LEU A 83 -4.35 2.83 -2.06
C LEU A 83 -2.85 2.84 -1.78
N GLY A 84 -2.43 2.04 -0.81
CA GLY A 84 -1.02 1.82 -0.51
C GLY A 84 -0.69 0.33 -0.46
N TYR A 85 0.47 -0.07 -0.98
CA TYR A 85 0.96 -1.45 -0.91
C TYR A 85 2.48 -1.52 -0.92
N TRP A 86 2.99 -2.61 -0.42
CA TRP A 86 4.39 -3.01 -0.51
C TRP A 86 4.49 -4.54 -0.54
N LEU A 87 5.54 -5.06 -1.16
CA LEU A 87 5.90 -6.47 -1.11
C LEU A 87 7.37 -6.60 -0.73
N GLY A 88 7.70 -7.68 -0.04
CA GLY A 88 9.09 -8.08 0.18
C GLY A 88 9.78 -8.39 -1.15
N VAL A 89 11.08 -8.08 -1.24
CA VAL A 89 11.89 -8.23 -2.46
C VAL A 89 11.73 -9.60 -3.14
N PRO A 90 11.70 -10.76 -2.42
CA PRO A 90 11.55 -12.08 -3.05
C PRO A 90 10.23 -12.28 -3.83
N TYR A 91 9.26 -11.39 -3.62
CA TYR A 91 7.91 -11.49 -4.20
C TYR A 91 7.66 -10.49 -5.34
N TRP A 92 8.67 -9.67 -5.68
CA TRP A 92 8.56 -8.70 -6.77
C TRP A 92 8.49 -9.39 -8.15
N GLY A 93 7.86 -8.72 -9.11
CA GLY A 93 7.80 -9.18 -10.50
C GLY A 93 6.84 -10.34 -10.78
N LYS A 94 6.16 -10.89 -9.77
CA LYS A 94 5.31 -12.09 -9.87
C LYS A 94 3.81 -11.80 -10.05
N GLY A 95 3.42 -10.54 -10.12
CA GLY A 95 2.01 -10.14 -10.30
C GLY A 95 1.19 -10.01 -9.01
N TYR A 96 1.72 -10.40 -7.87
CA TYR A 96 0.99 -10.41 -6.58
C TYR A 96 0.45 -9.05 -6.17
N ALA A 97 1.22 -7.95 -6.39
CA ALA A 97 0.73 -6.60 -6.09
C ALA A 97 -0.47 -6.22 -6.98
N THR A 98 -0.47 -6.62 -8.26
CA THR A 98 -1.57 -6.35 -9.18
C THR A 98 -2.83 -7.12 -8.78
N GLU A 99 -2.69 -8.40 -8.40
CA GLU A 99 -3.81 -9.23 -7.94
C GLU A 99 -4.41 -8.67 -6.65
N ALA A 100 -3.58 -8.38 -5.66
CA ALA A 100 -4.03 -7.83 -4.39
C ALA A 100 -4.70 -6.45 -4.56
N ALA A 101 -4.11 -5.57 -5.40
CA ALA A 101 -4.64 -4.24 -5.64
C ALA A 101 -6.00 -4.26 -6.34
N ARG A 102 -6.21 -5.16 -7.32
CA ARG A 102 -7.53 -5.34 -7.94
C ARG A 102 -8.61 -5.70 -6.92
N ALA A 103 -8.33 -6.69 -6.08
CA ALA A 103 -9.28 -7.14 -5.07
C ALA A 103 -9.62 -6.04 -4.05
N VAL A 104 -8.62 -5.27 -3.60
CA VAL A 104 -8.81 -4.19 -2.63
C VAL A 104 -9.53 -2.99 -3.26
N VAL A 105 -9.24 -2.64 -4.51
CA VAL A 105 -9.96 -1.59 -5.24
C VAL A 105 -11.43 -1.98 -5.45
N GLU A 106 -11.69 -3.22 -5.85
CA GLU A 106 -13.06 -3.73 -6.00
C GLU A 106 -13.83 -3.67 -4.67
N TYR A 107 -13.21 -4.09 -3.57
CA TYR A 107 -13.75 -3.96 -2.22
C TYR A 107 -14.06 -2.50 -1.85
N GLY A 108 -13.14 -1.58 -2.14
CA GLY A 108 -13.33 -0.16 -1.89
C GLY A 108 -14.56 0.42 -2.58
N PHE A 109 -14.78 0.06 -3.85
CA PHE A 109 -15.96 0.54 -4.59
C PHE A 109 -17.24 -0.19 -4.20
N LYS A 110 -17.20 -1.51 -3.96
CA LYS A 110 -18.39 -2.31 -3.69
C LYS A 110 -18.85 -2.24 -2.24
N GLU A 111 -17.94 -2.37 -1.29
CA GLU A 111 -18.27 -2.48 0.13
C GLU A 111 -18.13 -1.14 0.85
N LEU A 112 -17.01 -0.42 0.67
CA LEU A 112 -16.80 0.88 1.30
C LEU A 112 -17.53 2.02 0.58
N LYS A 113 -18.20 1.73 -0.56
CA LYS A 113 -18.98 2.72 -1.35
C LYS A 113 -18.19 3.98 -1.74
N LEU A 114 -16.89 3.83 -1.89
CA LEU A 114 -16.05 4.95 -2.30
C LEU A 114 -16.44 5.45 -3.70
N HIS A 115 -16.30 6.76 -3.90
CA HIS A 115 -16.46 7.40 -5.21
C HIS A 115 -15.13 7.38 -5.97
N ARG A 116 -14.00 7.50 -5.26
CA ARG A 116 -12.68 7.62 -5.86
C ARG A 116 -11.62 6.84 -5.07
N ILE A 117 -10.70 6.20 -5.78
CA ILE A 117 -9.48 5.64 -5.21
C ILE A 117 -8.29 6.23 -5.97
N PHE A 118 -7.27 6.67 -5.24
CA PHE A 118 -6.05 7.21 -5.80
C PHE A 118 -4.82 6.55 -5.17
N ALA A 119 -3.70 6.66 -5.83
CA ALA A 119 -2.41 6.15 -5.35
C ALA A 119 -1.28 7.01 -5.91
N SER A 120 -0.13 6.94 -5.27
CA SER A 120 1.06 7.61 -5.76
C SER A 120 2.29 6.73 -5.67
N HIS A 121 3.29 7.02 -6.48
CA HIS A 121 4.61 6.42 -6.38
C HIS A 121 5.72 7.42 -6.72
N VAL A 122 6.91 7.16 -6.20
CA VAL A 122 8.11 7.92 -6.59
C VAL A 122 8.57 7.50 -8.00
N PRO A 123 9.13 8.40 -8.82
CA PRO A 123 9.55 8.09 -10.20
C PRO A 123 10.58 6.96 -10.29
N ASN A 124 11.39 6.75 -9.26
CA ASN A 124 12.36 5.66 -9.20
C ASN A 124 11.74 4.28 -8.93
N ASN A 125 10.41 4.21 -8.77
CA ASN A 125 9.64 2.96 -8.67
C ASN A 125 8.65 2.78 -9.84
N PRO A 126 9.12 2.62 -11.09
CA PRO A 126 8.24 2.45 -12.24
C PRO A 126 7.42 1.14 -12.18
N ALA A 127 7.85 0.17 -11.35
CA ALA A 127 7.09 -1.06 -11.15
C ALA A 127 5.73 -0.78 -10.48
N SER A 128 5.69 0.14 -9.50
CA SER A 128 4.44 0.58 -8.89
C SER A 128 3.51 1.24 -9.92
N GLY A 129 4.02 2.15 -10.74
CA GLY A 129 3.24 2.77 -11.82
C GLY A 129 2.62 1.74 -12.76
N ARG A 130 3.36 0.67 -13.13
CA ARG A 130 2.81 -0.42 -13.95
C ARG A 130 1.69 -1.21 -13.26
N VAL A 131 1.79 -1.38 -11.92
CA VAL A 131 0.69 -2.00 -11.14
C VAL A 131 -0.56 -1.13 -11.24
N LEU A 132 -0.43 0.18 -10.98
CA LEU A 132 -1.55 1.13 -11.01
C LEU A 132 -2.23 1.17 -12.38
N GLN A 133 -1.45 1.21 -13.46
CA GLN A 133 -1.97 1.12 -14.84
C GLN A 133 -2.71 -0.20 -15.11
N LYS A 134 -2.15 -1.34 -14.67
CA LYS A 134 -2.76 -2.67 -14.89
C LYS A 134 -4.07 -2.87 -14.13
N ILE A 135 -4.31 -2.15 -13.06
CA ILE A 135 -5.60 -2.16 -12.35
C ILE A 135 -6.59 -1.12 -12.87
N GLY A 136 -6.21 -0.34 -13.91
CA GLY A 136 -7.07 0.61 -14.59
C GLY A 136 -7.01 2.04 -14.07
N MET A 137 -6.07 2.36 -13.16
CA MET A 137 -5.87 3.75 -12.75
C MET A 137 -5.24 4.58 -13.85
N ARG A 138 -5.68 5.82 -13.98
CA ARG A 138 -5.16 6.80 -14.93
C ARG A 138 -4.12 7.69 -14.25
N HIS A 139 -3.05 8.02 -14.98
CA HIS A 139 -2.09 9.02 -14.54
C HIS A 139 -2.76 10.40 -14.54
N GLU A 140 -2.70 11.12 -13.43
CA GLU A 140 -3.38 12.41 -13.25
C GLU A 140 -2.40 13.58 -13.11
N GLY A 141 -1.12 13.30 -12.93
CA GLY A 141 -0.12 14.35 -12.86
C GLY A 141 1.09 14.00 -12.01
N ARG A 142 2.02 14.96 -11.95
CA ARG A 142 3.25 14.89 -11.15
C ARG A 142 3.30 16.05 -10.17
N PHE A 143 3.57 15.76 -8.92
CA PHE A 143 3.86 16.74 -7.88
C PHE A 143 5.37 16.86 -7.73
N ARG A 144 5.94 18.03 -8.01
CA ARG A 144 7.38 18.27 -7.96
C ARG A 144 7.84 18.42 -6.52
N ASP A 145 9.00 17.82 -6.19
CA ASP A 145 9.67 17.90 -4.90
C ASP A 145 8.72 17.72 -3.69
N HIS A 146 7.75 16.82 -3.85
CA HIS A 146 6.62 16.70 -2.93
C HIS A 146 6.96 15.95 -1.64
N ILE A 147 7.96 15.05 -1.68
CA ILE A 147 8.35 14.23 -0.53
C ILE A 147 9.81 14.44 -0.22
N SER A 148 10.10 14.59 1.08
CA SER A 148 11.47 14.53 1.60
C SER A 148 11.73 13.15 2.21
N LYS A 149 12.78 12.46 1.72
CA LYS A 149 13.23 11.19 2.28
C LYS A 149 14.76 11.10 2.21
N TRP A 150 15.39 10.74 3.35
CA TRP A 150 16.85 10.62 3.48
C TRP A 150 17.62 11.85 2.98
N GLY A 151 17.09 13.03 3.30
CA GLY A 151 17.71 14.31 2.94
C GLY A 151 17.59 14.71 1.46
N LYS A 152 16.76 14.02 0.69
CA LYS A 152 16.47 14.33 -0.71
C LYS A 152 14.98 14.54 -0.92
N PHE A 153 14.66 15.44 -1.87
CA PHE A 153 13.29 15.61 -2.34
C PHE A 153 13.01 14.72 -3.55
N TYR A 154 11.80 14.24 -3.63
CA TYR A 154 11.31 13.38 -4.71
C TYR A 154 9.96 13.88 -5.21
N ASP A 155 9.79 13.80 -6.51
CA ASP A 155 8.48 13.96 -7.15
C ASP A 155 7.56 12.80 -6.78
N LEU A 156 6.25 13.02 -6.92
CA LEU A 156 5.24 11.97 -6.89
C LEU A 156 4.49 11.90 -8.21
N GLU A 157 4.36 10.70 -8.75
CA GLU A 157 3.43 10.39 -9.83
C GLU A 157 2.08 10.01 -9.22
N MET A 158 1.03 10.76 -9.58
CA MET A 158 -0.32 10.57 -9.08
C MET A 158 -1.16 9.77 -10.07
N TYR A 159 -1.90 8.82 -9.54
CA TYR A 159 -2.84 7.98 -10.30
C TYR A 159 -4.19 7.96 -9.59
N GLY A 160 -5.26 7.87 -10.35
CA GLY A 160 -6.61 7.80 -9.81
C GLY A 160 -7.56 6.99 -10.64
N MET A 161 -8.64 6.58 -9.98
CA MET A 161 -9.78 5.89 -10.58
C MET A 161 -11.03 6.37 -9.90
N VAL A 162 -12.06 6.68 -10.66
CA VAL A 162 -13.38 7.09 -10.20
C VAL A 162 -14.35 5.95 -10.48
N ARG A 163 -15.32 5.76 -9.57
CA ARG A 163 -16.38 4.78 -9.76
C ARG A 163 -17.24 5.19 -10.96
N ASP A 164 -17.38 4.30 -11.95
CA ASP A 164 -18.39 4.45 -12.98
C ASP A 164 -19.78 4.35 -12.34
N LEU A 165 -20.61 5.38 -12.55
CA LEU A 165 -21.99 5.45 -12.04
C LEU A 165 -22.90 4.55 -12.84
#